data_a9e745488cbb7e9c60c310d1584f5868
#
_entry.id   a9e745488cbb7e9c60c310d1584f5868
#
_cell.length_a   1.000
_cell.length_b   1.000
_cell.length_c   1.000
_cell.angle_alpha   90.00
_cell.angle_beta   90.00
_cell.angle_gamma   90.00
#
_symmetry.space_group_name_H-M   'P 1'
#
loop_
_entity.id
_entity.type
_entity.pdbx_description
1 polymer ?
#
loop_
_entity_poly.entity_id
_entity_poly.type
_entity_poly.pdbx_seq_one_letter_code
_entity_poly.pdbx_strand_id
1 'polypeptide(L)'
;MDEALREKPGYTLPPKIHISQQDGDYYNVMPCIYERGNLAMVKMIGRHGIKRGEERSVMMGDILLYESDTGILKALMDGEYITTLRTGISAAHSARLFTRPDFETVGLIGLGNIMTVCIRAFIASLRAEGDRRPITLKLIRYHGHENRIMNLFRQDPDVHFVLCDTYEQVIGGSDLVISAITKVTENFVTDEYFKEGCTVIPICTMGFQNCDLFFDRVFTDEIEQIRGFKYFDHFAPVTTNVTDVLNGAAPGRTDNVQRILVYNYGIAIHDLVFAANLLARAETPDTPYHYCRKRYFI
;
A
#
# COMPACT_ATOMS: atom_id res chain seq x y z
N MET A 1 -1.93 6.69 -10.01
CA MET A 1 -1.63 6.92 -8.58
C MET A 1 -1.15 8.35 -8.34
N ASP A 2 -0.12 8.78 -9.01
CA ASP A 2 0.47 10.13 -8.87
C ASP A 2 -0.57 11.25 -9.06
N GLU A 3 -1.29 11.23 -10.19
CA GLU A 3 -2.36 12.19 -10.51
C GLU A 3 -3.44 12.25 -9.41
N ALA A 4 -3.93 11.09 -8.97
CA ALA A 4 -4.96 11.03 -7.93
C ALA A 4 -4.49 11.60 -6.59
N LEU A 5 -3.22 11.40 -6.24
CA LEU A 5 -2.64 11.99 -5.02
C LEU A 5 -2.43 13.51 -5.17
N ARG A 6 -2.02 13.99 -6.34
CA ARG A 6 -1.93 15.45 -6.60
C ARG A 6 -3.28 16.12 -6.49
N GLU A 7 -4.33 15.45 -6.95
CA GLU A 7 -5.72 15.96 -6.91
C GLU A 7 -6.42 15.71 -5.56
N LYS A 8 -5.74 15.13 -4.55
CA LYS A 8 -6.33 14.82 -3.24
C LYS A 8 -7.20 15.94 -2.65
N PRO A 9 -6.86 17.23 -2.76
CA PRO A 9 -7.73 18.31 -2.28
C PRO A 9 -9.11 18.38 -2.96
N GLY A 10 -9.29 17.76 -4.12
CA GLY A 10 -10.56 17.68 -4.85
C GLY A 10 -11.47 16.51 -4.41
N TYR A 11 -11.01 15.69 -3.47
CA TYR A 11 -11.77 14.57 -2.94
C TYR A 11 -12.33 14.90 -1.56
N THR A 12 -13.57 14.49 -1.30
CA THR A 12 -14.10 14.39 0.05
C THR A 12 -13.67 13.06 0.63
N LEU A 13 -12.75 13.11 1.60
CA LEU A 13 -12.08 11.95 2.18
C LEU A 13 -12.26 11.91 3.70
N PRO A 14 -13.38 11.39 4.22
CA PRO A 14 -13.56 11.19 5.64
C PRO A 14 -12.54 10.18 6.22
N PRO A 15 -12.19 10.27 7.51
CA PRO A 15 -11.35 9.29 8.15
C PRO A 15 -11.91 7.87 8.02
N LYS A 16 -11.00 6.90 7.93
CA LYS A 16 -11.33 5.47 7.98
C LYS A 16 -12.04 5.16 9.31
N ILE A 17 -13.19 4.50 9.24
CA ILE A 17 -13.93 4.04 10.40
C ILE A 17 -13.47 2.61 10.70
N HIS A 18 -12.86 2.40 11.87
CA HIS A 18 -12.45 1.09 12.34
C HIS A 18 -13.49 0.56 13.33
N ILE A 19 -14.05 -0.61 13.04
CA ILE A 19 -15.07 -1.28 13.85
C ILE A 19 -14.49 -2.59 14.36
N SER A 20 -14.06 -2.61 15.62
CA SER A 20 -13.52 -3.81 16.26
C SER A 20 -14.63 -4.80 16.60
N GLN A 21 -14.34 -6.08 16.47
CA GLN A 21 -15.16 -7.18 16.95
C GLN A 21 -14.45 -7.94 18.08
N GLN A 22 -15.14 -8.89 18.69
CA GLN A 22 -14.52 -9.85 19.61
C GLN A 22 -13.44 -10.65 18.87
N ASP A 23 -12.48 -11.19 19.61
CA ASP A 23 -11.38 -12.03 19.10
C ASP A 23 -10.37 -11.33 18.17
N GLY A 24 -10.38 -9.98 18.13
CA GLY A 24 -9.44 -9.20 17.32
C GLY A 24 -9.79 -9.13 15.84
N ASP A 25 -10.96 -9.59 15.45
CA ASP A 25 -11.55 -9.38 14.12
C ASP A 25 -12.05 -7.93 14.01
N TYR A 26 -12.14 -7.40 12.80
CA TYR A 26 -12.57 -6.02 12.57
C TYR A 26 -13.11 -5.78 11.17
N TYR A 27 -13.86 -4.69 11.03
CA TYR A 27 -14.16 -4.06 9.74
C TYR A 27 -13.57 -2.66 9.66
N ASN A 28 -13.13 -2.29 8.46
CA ASN A 28 -12.85 -0.90 8.10
C ASN A 28 -13.86 -0.44 7.06
N VAL A 29 -14.50 0.72 7.32
CA VAL A 29 -15.38 1.40 6.35
C VAL A 29 -14.64 2.63 5.85
N MET A 30 -14.51 2.75 4.54
CA MET A 30 -13.70 3.76 3.87
C MET A 30 -14.51 4.46 2.78
N PRO A 31 -15.20 5.57 3.11
CA PRO A 31 -15.93 6.36 2.14
C PRO A 31 -15.02 7.32 1.38
N CYS A 32 -15.42 7.69 0.14
CA CYS A 32 -14.73 8.69 -0.67
C CYS A 32 -15.70 9.25 -1.72
N ILE A 33 -15.67 10.58 -1.95
CA ILE A 33 -16.42 11.23 -3.02
C ILE A 33 -15.45 12.04 -3.89
N TYR A 34 -15.63 11.96 -5.20
CA TYR A 34 -14.93 12.77 -6.20
C TYR A 34 -15.95 13.42 -7.12
N GLU A 35 -16.43 14.60 -6.74
CA GLU A 35 -17.53 15.31 -7.44
C GLU A 35 -17.19 15.61 -8.90
N ARG A 36 -15.94 16.05 -9.19
CA ARG A 36 -15.50 16.35 -10.55
C ARG A 36 -15.58 15.16 -11.50
N GLY A 37 -15.39 13.95 -10.96
CA GLY A 37 -15.50 12.70 -11.72
C GLY A 37 -16.90 12.08 -11.65
N ASN A 38 -17.85 12.71 -10.98
CA ASN A 38 -19.18 12.16 -10.70
C ASN A 38 -19.12 10.75 -10.07
N LEU A 39 -18.26 10.58 -9.06
CA LEU A 39 -18.02 9.30 -8.39
C LEU A 39 -18.17 9.44 -6.88
N ALA A 40 -18.86 8.49 -6.29
CA ALA A 40 -18.86 8.26 -4.85
C ALA A 40 -18.62 6.77 -4.58
N MET A 41 -17.94 6.46 -3.48
CA MET A 41 -17.58 5.08 -3.16
C MET A 41 -17.65 4.84 -1.66
N VAL A 42 -18.07 3.64 -1.29
CA VAL A 42 -17.77 3.09 0.02
C VAL A 42 -17.13 1.71 -0.13
N LYS A 43 -16.00 1.52 0.53
CA LYS A 43 -15.41 0.20 0.73
C LYS A 43 -15.67 -0.26 2.15
N MET A 44 -16.17 -1.46 2.31
CA MET A 44 -16.20 -2.18 3.57
C MET A 44 -15.31 -3.40 3.45
N ILE A 45 -14.27 -3.48 4.29
CA ILE A 45 -13.32 -4.60 4.28
C ILE A 45 -13.07 -5.06 5.70
N GLY A 46 -13.20 -6.36 5.93
CA GLY A 46 -13.04 -7.01 7.22
C GLY A 46 -11.84 -7.95 7.26
N ARG A 47 -11.24 -8.07 8.44
CA ARG A 47 -10.26 -9.11 8.74
C ARG A 47 -10.89 -10.08 9.73
N HIS A 48 -10.91 -11.35 9.35
CA HIS A 48 -11.51 -12.41 10.15
C HIS A 48 -10.60 -13.63 10.19
N GLY A 49 -10.39 -14.17 11.37
CA GLY A 49 -9.64 -15.41 11.55
C GLY A 49 -10.22 -16.56 10.71
N ILE A 50 -9.35 -17.39 10.12
CA ILE A 50 -9.76 -18.58 9.35
C ILE A 50 -9.97 -19.71 10.31
N LYS A 51 -11.16 -20.32 10.32
CA LYS A 51 -11.43 -21.55 11.05
C LYS A 51 -10.95 -22.76 10.26
N ARG A 52 -10.68 -23.85 10.97
CA ARG A 52 -10.19 -25.08 10.35
C ARG A 52 -11.18 -25.59 9.30
N GLY A 53 -10.70 -25.75 8.06
CA GLY A 53 -11.51 -26.25 6.94
C GLY A 53 -12.19 -25.17 6.10
N GLU A 54 -12.01 -23.89 6.40
CA GLU A 54 -12.49 -22.79 5.55
C GLU A 54 -11.45 -22.45 4.47
N GLU A 55 -11.91 -22.32 3.23
CA GLU A 55 -11.11 -21.94 2.05
C GLU A 55 -11.43 -20.49 1.62
N ARG A 56 -11.33 -19.54 2.55
CA ARG A 56 -11.53 -18.12 2.23
C ARG A 56 -10.28 -17.30 2.59
N SER A 57 -10.21 -16.10 2.08
CA SER A 57 -9.20 -15.13 2.51
C SER A 57 -9.43 -14.64 3.94
N VAL A 58 -8.35 -14.25 4.61
CA VAL A 58 -8.40 -13.58 5.92
C VAL A 58 -9.01 -12.18 5.80
N MET A 59 -8.75 -11.52 4.66
CA MET A 59 -9.31 -10.19 4.33
C MET A 59 -10.38 -10.38 3.28
N MET A 60 -11.61 -9.96 3.59
CA MET A 60 -12.76 -10.01 2.70
C MET A 60 -13.45 -8.66 2.69
N GLY A 61 -13.95 -8.24 1.55
CA GLY A 61 -14.70 -6.98 1.48
C GLY A 61 -15.17 -6.63 0.09
N ASP A 62 -16.04 -5.63 0.05
CA ASP A 62 -16.67 -5.15 -1.15
C ASP A 62 -16.51 -3.64 -1.32
N ILE A 63 -16.56 -3.19 -2.56
CA ILE A 63 -16.63 -1.78 -2.95
C ILE A 63 -17.97 -1.54 -3.65
N LEU A 64 -18.71 -0.56 -3.15
CA LEU A 64 -19.88 -0.01 -3.79
C LEU A 64 -19.49 1.31 -4.46
N LEU A 65 -19.62 1.38 -5.78
CA LEU A 65 -19.33 2.57 -6.58
C LEU A 65 -20.63 3.19 -7.08
N TYR A 66 -20.79 4.50 -6.91
CA TYR A 66 -22.00 5.25 -7.23
C TYR A 66 -21.72 6.44 -8.15
N GLU A 67 -22.74 6.92 -8.83
CA GLU A 67 -22.78 8.29 -9.34
C GLU A 67 -23.03 9.25 -8.17
N SER A 68 -22.18 10.27 -8.01
CA SER A 68 -22.27 11.16 -6.85
C SER A 68 -23.44 12.14 -6.90
N ASP A 69 -23.91 12.50 -8.10
CA ASP A 69 -25.02 13.44 -8.32
C ASP A 69 -26.41 12.78 -8.20
N THR A 70 -26.53 11.51 -8.54
CA THR A 70 -27.80 10.77 -8.55
C THR A 70 -27.94 9.77 -7.42
N GLY A 71 -26.81 9.34 -6.81
CA GLY A 71 -26.79 8.24 -5.86
C GLY A 71 -27.03 6.86 -6.48
N ILE A 72 -27.04 6.75 -7.81
CA ILE A 72 -27.25 5.47 -8.50
C ILE A 72 -25.98 4.60 -8.36
N LEU A 73 -26.17 3.33 -7.91
CA LEU A 73 -25.11 2.34 -7.86
C LEU A 73 -24.65 2.00 -9.28
N LYS A 74 -23.37 2.15 -9.54
CA LYS A 74 -22.71 1.80 -10.82
C LYS A 74 -22.14 0.38 -10.79
N ALA A 75 -21.58 -0.02 -9.65
CA ALA A 75 -20.95 -1.32 -9.52
C ALA A 75 -20.85 -1.79 -8.07
N LEU A 76 -20.95 -3.10 -7.87
CA LEU A 76 -20.47 -3.84 -6.71
C LEU A 76 -19.25 -4.63 -7.16
N MET A 77 -18.13 -4.46 -6.47
CA MET A 77 -16.83 -4.99 -6.89
C MET A 77 -16.14 -5.72 -5.74
N ASP A 78 -15.29 -6.69 -6.09
CA ASP A 78 -14.40 -7.37 -5.13
C ASP A 78 -13.41 -6.38 -4.52
N GLY A 79 -13.61 -6.08 -3.25
CA GLY A 79 -12.78 -5.16 -2.48
C GLY A 79 -11.44 -5.75 -2.06
N GLU A 80 -11.31 -7.09 -1.98
CA GLU A 80 -10.04 -7.75 -1.65
C GLU A 80 -9.04 -7.61 -2.79
N TYR A 81 -9.48 -7.92 -4.03
CA TYR A 81 -8.64 -7.80 -5.21
C TYR A 81 -8.14 -6.37 -5.40
N ILE A 82 -9.07 -5.39 -5.35
CA ILE A 82 -8.72 -3.97 -5.48
C ILE A 82 -7.78 -3.53 -4.34
N THR A 83 -8.04 -3.96 -3.11
CA THR A 83 -7.17 -3.64 -1.96
C THR A 83 -5.75 -4.19 -2.17
N THR A 84 -5.61 -5.40 -2.68
CA THR A 84 -4.31 -6.00 -2.99
C THR A 84 -3.57 -5.19 -4.05
N LEU A 85 -4.24 -4.87 -5.16
CA LEU A 85 -3.66 -4.09 -6.25
C LEU A 85 -3.24 -2.69 -5.80
N ARG A 86 -4.17 -1.90 -5.25
CA ARG A 86 -3.91 -0.51 -4.89
C ARG A 86 -2.85 -0.40 -3.79
N THR A 87 -2.80 -1.36 -2.84
CA THR A 87 -1.83 -1.36 -1.75
C THR A 87 -0.42 -1.63 -2.28
N GLY A 88 -0.26 -2.65 -3.11
CA GLY A 88 1.04 -2.97 -3.72
C GLY A 88 1.53 -1.84 -4.64
N ILE A 89 0.65 -1.26 -5.45
CA ILE A 89 1.01 -0.16 -6.37
C ILE A 89 1.31 1.13 -5.60
N SER A 90 0.59 1.43 -4.51
CA SER A 90 0.90 2.58 -3.65
C SER A 90 2.29 2.47 -3.03
N ALA A 91 2.65 1.29 -2.53
CA ALA A 91 3.99 1.05 -1.99
C ALA A 91 5.08 1.15 -3.06
N ALA A 92 4.83 0.63 -4.26
CA ALA A 92 5.74 0.77 -5.40
C ALA A 92 5.92 2.24 -5.80
N HIS A 93 4.85 3.03 -5.81
CA HIS A 93 4.90 4.47 -6.06
C HIS A 93 5.76 5.20 -5.01
N SER A 94 5.55 4.90 -3.73
CA SER A 94 6.38 5.45 -2.65
C SER A 94 7.85 5.02 -2.78
N ALA A 95 8.10 3.77 -3.16
CA ALA A 95 9.46 3.29 -3.43
C ALA A 95 10.13 4.09 -4.55
N ARG A 96 9.42 4.36 -5.64
CA ARG A 96 9.94 5.20 -6.74
C ARG A 96 10.22 6.63 -6.32
N LEU A 97 9.37 7.19 -5.47
CA LEU A 97 9.45 8.61 -5.08
C LEU A 97 10.56 8.89 -4.05
N PHE A 98 10.80 7.96 -3.13
CA PHE A 98 11.64 8.23 -1.96
C PHE A 98 12.93 7.42 -1.90
N THR A 99 13.11 6.38 -2.71
CA THR A 99 14.38 5.65 -2.76
C THR A 99 15.44 6.49 -3.47
N ARG A 100 16.67 6.43 -3.00
CA ARG A 100 17.79 7.14 -3.62
C ARG A 100 17.97 6.71 -5.08
N PRO A 101 18.40 7.62 -5.97
CA PRO A 101 18.48 7.33 -7.41
C PRO A 101 19.45 6.22 -7.79
N ASP A 102 20.48 6.02 -6.98
CA ASP A 102 21.58 5.07 -7.19
C ASP A 102 21.43 3.76 -6.40
N PHE A 103 20.19 3.43 -6.00
CA PHE A 103 19.91 2.17 -5.29
C PHE A 103 20.23 0.95 -6.15
N GLU A 104 20.66 -0.14 -5.51
CA GLU A 104 20.98 -1.41 -6.16
C GLU A 104 20.32 -2.60 -5.43
N THR A 105 20.06 -2.46 -4.14
CA THR A 105 19.62 -3.58 -3.29
C THR A 105 18.29 -3.30 -2.63
N VAL A 106 17.35 -4.24 -2.79
CA VAL A 106 16.00 -4.18 -2.22
C VAL A 106 15.74 -5.39 -1.32
N GLY A 107 15.51 -5.15 -0.05
CA GLY A 107 15.13 -6.17 0.94
C GLY A 107 13.62 -6.33 1.00
N LEU A 108 13.11 -7.56 0.85
CA LEU A 108 11.69 -7.89 0.83
C LEU A 108 11.32 -8.82 1.99
N ILE A 109 10.39 -8.36 2.84
CA ILE A 109 9.89 -9.06 4.01
C ILE A 109 8.39 -9.25 3.88
N GLY A 110 7.90 -10.49 3.99
CA GLY A 110 6.48 -10.81 3.79
C GLY A 110 6.11 -10.94 2.31
N LEU A 111 6.46 -12.09 1.71
CA LEU A 111 6.36 -12.34 0.26
C LEU A 111 4.95 -12.79 -0.18
N GLY A 112 3.90 -12.13 0.32
CA GLY A 112 2.50 -12.38 -0.03
C GLY A 112 2.04 -11.71 -1.33
N ASN A 113 0.71 -11.69 -1.57
CA ASN A 113 0.11 -11.12 -2.79
C ASN A 113 0.40 -9.62 -2.94
N ILE A 114 0.32 -8.86 -1.85
CA ILE A 114 0.61 -7.42 -1.85
C ILE A 114 2.06 -7.16 -2.27
N MET A 115 3.02 -7.91 -1.70
CA MET A 115 4.44 -7.80 -2.08
C MET A 115 4.65 -8.18 -3.54
N THR A 116 3.96 -9.20 -4.03
CA THR A 116 4.01 -9.61 -5.44
C THR A 116 3.60 -8.48 -6.38
N VAL A 117 2.49 -7.80 -6.07
CA VAL A 117 2.03 -6.62 -6.83
C VAL A 117 3.04 -5.48 -6.71
N CYS A 118 3.50 -5.19 -5.49
CA CYS A 118 4.42 -4.10 -5.22
C CYS A 118 5.71 -4.22 -6.04
N ILE A 119 6.40 -5.35 -5.92
CA ILE A 119 7.70 -5.51 -6.59
C ILE A 119 7.56 -5.59 -8.12
N ARG A 120 6.46 -6.19 -8.63
CA ARG A 120 6.15 -6.15 -10.06
C ARG A 120 5.96 -4.72 -10.56
N ALA A 121 5.14 -3.93 -9.87
CA ALA A 121 4.87 -2.55 -10.26
C ALA A 121 6.14 -1.69 -10.16
N PHE A 122 6.94 -1.89 -9.11
CA PHE A 122 8.20 -1.17 -8.91
C PHE A 122 9.18 -1.43 -10.05
N ILE A 123 9.49 -2.68 -10.33
CA ILE A 123 10.42 -3.05 -11.42
C ILE A 123 9.85 -2.63 -12.79
N ALA A 124 8.55 -2.88 -13.04
CA ALA A 124 7.92 -2.49 -14.30
C ALA A 124 8.00 -0.97 -14.54
N SER A 125 7.84 -0.15 -13.50
CA SER A 125 7.96 1.31 -13.63
C SER A 125 9.38 1.75 -13.99
N LEU A 126 10.41 1.11 -13.45
CA LEU A 126 11.80 1.35 -13.82
C LEU A 126 12.05 1.00 -15.29
N ARG A 127 11.62 -0.19 -15.70
CA ARG A 127 11.79 -0.67 -17.09
C ARG A 127 11.04 0.20 -18.10
N ALA A 128 9.87 0.73 -17.73
CA ALA A 128 9.11 1.64 -18.57
C ALA A 128 9.82 2.98 -18.83
N GLU A 129 10.66 3.43 -17.89
CA GLU A 129 11.51 4.61 -18.03
C GLU A 129 12.85 4.33 -18.70
N GLY A 130 13.09 3.07 -19.11
CA GLY A 130 14.34 2.64 -19.75
C GLY A 130 15.47 2.32 -18.76
N ASP A 131 15.21 2.36 -17.47
CA ASP A 131 16.20 2.01 -16.43
C ASP A 131 16.43 0.50 -16.43
N ARG A 132 17.63 0.09 -16.81
CA ARG A 132 18.10 -1.30 -16.93
C ARG A 132 19.21 -1.63 -15.94
N ARG A 133 19.34 -0.84 -14.88
CA ARG A 133 20.34 -1.14 -13.83
C ARG A 133 20.12 -2.54 -13.26
N PRO A 134 21.19 -3.25 -12.90
CA PRO A 134 21.07 -4.47 -12.12
C PRO A 134 20.48 -4.17 -10.74
N ILE A 135 19.52 -5.00 -10.33
CA ILE A 135 18.86 -4.88 -9.02
C ILE A 135 18.95 -6.21 -8.29
N THR A 136 19.47 -6.18 -7.08
CA THR A 136 19.51 -7.34 -6.19
C THR A 136 18.31 -7.34 -5.26
N LEU A 137 17.45 -8.35 -5.37
CA LEU A 137 16.34 -8.60 -4.47
C LEU A 137 16.78 -9.58 -3.39
N LYS A 138 16.85 -9.13 -2.14
CA LYS A 138 17.06 -9.97 -0.96
C LYS A 138 15.71 -10.47 -0.46
N LEU A 139 15.51 -11.77 -0.47
CA LEU A 139 14.26 -12.42 -0.14
C LEU A 139 14.41 -13.23 1.16
N ILE A 140 13.60 -12.93 2.17
CA ILE A 140 13.51 -13.79 3.35
C ILE A 140 12.90 -15.12 2.96
N ARG A 141 13.50 -16.24 3.39
CA ARG A 141 12.92 -17.57 3.19
C ARG A 141 11.69 -17.75 4.05
N TYR A 142 10.58 -18.09 3.42
CA TYR A 142 9.33 -18.33 4.13
C TYR A 142 8.40 -19.23 3.33
N HIS A 143 8.31 -20.51 3.72
CA HIS A 143 7.39 -21.52 3.16
C HIS A 143 7.39 -21.61 1.62
N GLY A 144 8.49 -21.31 0.96
CA GLY A 144 8.61 -21.34 -0.51
C GLY A 144 7.99 -20.14 -1.24
N HIS A 145 7.53 -19.12 -0.54
CA HIS A 145 6.96 -17.93 -1.16
C HIS A 145 7.99 -17.15 -1.99
N GLU A 146 9.27 -17.25 -1.63
CA GLU A 146 10.40 -16.69 -2.37
C GLU A 146 10.45 -17.19 -3.82
N ASN A 147 10.11 -18.46 -4.05
CA ASN A 147 10.10 -19.05 -5.40
C ASN A 147 9.11 -18.33 -6.34
N ARG A 148 7.97 -17.86 -5.81
CA ARG A 148 6.99 -17.10 -6.58
C ARG A 148 7.58 -15.78 -7.07
N ILE A 149 8.27 -15.04 -6.20
CA ILE A 149 8.93 -13.78 -6.56
C ILE A 149 10.05 -14.03 -7.58
N MET A 150 10.89 -15.05 -7.37
CA MET A 150 11.95 -15.42 -8.32
C MET A 150 11.39 -15.77 -9.70
N ASN A 151 10.27 -16.50 -9.77
CA ASN A 151 9.64 -16.88 -11.03
C ASN A 151 9.08 -15.66 -11.80
N LEU A 152 8.65 -14.57 -11.12
CA LEU A 152 8.15 -13.36 -11.78
C LEU A 152 9.21 -12.69 -12.65
N PHE A 153 10.47 -12.73 -12.22
CA PHE A 153 11.58 -12.05 -12.90
C PHE A 153 12.58 -13.00 -13.53
N ARG A 154 12.17 -14.27 -13.72
CA ARG A 154 13.04 -15.30 -14.30
C ARG A 154 13.65 -14.91 -15.65
N GLN A 155 12.96 -14.08 -16.42
CA GLN A 155 13.37 -13.63 -17.75
C GLN A 155 13.99 -12.22 -17.75
N ASP A 156 14.06 -11.55 -16.62
CA ASP A 156 14.73 -10.24 -16.50
C ASP A 156 16.20 -10.47 -16.07
N PRO A 157 17.18 -10.34 -16.98
CA PRO A 157 18.60 -10.61 -16.69
C PRO A 157 19.19 -9.60 -15.71
N ASP A 158 18.55 -8.46 -15.51
CA ASP A 158 19.01 -7.39 -14.65
C ASP A 158 18.44 -7.51 -13.21
N VAL A 159 17.67 -8.57 -12.92
CA VAL A 159 17.17 -8.85 -11.57
C VAL A 159 17.88 -10.07 -10.99
N HIS A 160 18.61 -9.84 -9.91
CA HIS A 160 19.38 -10.84 -9.19
C HIS A 160 18.70 -11.16 -7.85
N PHE A 161 18.93 -12.36 -7.32
CA PHE A 161 18.31 -12.80 -6.07
C PHE A 161 19.35 -13.24 -5.05
N VAL A 162 19.13 -12.82 -3.80
CA VAL A 162 19.84 -13.33 -2.63
C VAL A 162 18.80 -13.87 -1.66
N LEU A 163 18.88 -15.16 -1.35
CA LEU A 163 18.02 -15.79 -0.36
C LEU A 163 18.61 -15.62 1.03
N CYS A 164 17.81 -15.07 1.94
CA CYS A 164 18.20 -14.74 3.30
C CYS A 164 17.44 -15.59 4.31
N ASP A 165 18.12 -16.02 5.37
CA ASP A 165 17.53 -16.80 6.44
C ASP A 165 17.15 -15.96 7.66
N THR A 166 17.69 -14.73 7.77
CA THR A 166 17.43 -13.80 8.88
C THR A 166 17.07 -12.41 8.40
N TYR A 167 16.44 -11.63 9.27
CA TYR A 167 16.08 -10.23 8.97
C TYR A 167 17.33 -9.35 8.82
N GLU A 168 18.39 -9.61 9.59
CA GLU A 168 19.67 -8.91 9.49
C GLU A 168 20.28 -9.04 8.08
N GLN A 169 20.17 -10.23 7.49
CA GLN A 169 20.65 -10.47 6.12
C GLN A 169 19.81 -9.72 5.08
N VAL A 170 18.48 -9.65 5.27
CA VAL A 170 17.57 -8.92 4.36
C VAL A 170 17.76 -7.43 4.46
N ILE A 171 17.82 -6.89 5.68
CA ILE A 171 17.83 -5.44 5.95
C ILE A 171 19.24 -4.89 5.76
N GLY A 172 20.25 -5.59 6.33
CA GLY A 172 21.63 -5.13 6.31
C GLY A 172 22.14 -4.84 4.89
N GLY A 173 22.59 -3.61 4.65
CA GLY A 173 23.08 -3.16 3.35
C GLY A 173 22.04 -2.92 2.27
N SER A 174 20.74 -3.07 2.54
CA SER A 174 19.66 -2.76 1.57
C SER A 174 19.42 -1.25 1.47
N ASP A 175 19.25 -0.76 0.24
CA ASP A 175 18.90 0.64 -0.06
C ASP A 175 17.41 0.91 0.16
N LEU A 176 16.61 -0.08 -0.13
CA LEU A 176 15.18 -0.08 0.04
C LEU A 176 14.77 -1.35 0.80
N VAL A 177 13.97 -1.19 1.85
CA VAL A 177 13.36 -2.30 2.58
C VAL A 177 11.85 -2.17 2.50
N ILE A 178 11.17 -3.19 2.00
CA ILE A 178 9.71 -3.23 1.94
C ILE A 178 9.21 -4.36 2.83
N SER A 179 8.32 -4.04 3.77
CA SER A 179 7.69 -5.03 4.65
C SER A 179 6.19 -5.12 4.40
N ALA A 180 5.72 -6.32 4.06
CA ALA A 180 4.31 -6.65 3.89
C ALA A 180 3.84 -7.72 4.89
N ILE A 181 4.49 -7.82 6.05
CA ILE A 181 4.07 -8.69 7.14
C ILE A 181 2.88 -8.04 7.87
N THR A 182 1.89 -8.85 8.20
CA THR A 182 0.65 -8.35 8.83
C THR A 182 0.85 -7.86 10.25
N LYS A 183 1.68 -8.53 11.05
CA LYS A 183 1.89 -8.21 12.47
C LYS A 183 3.23 -8.74 12.96
N VAL A 184 3.99 -7.90 13.66
CA VAL A 184 5.11 -8.26 14.52
C VAL A 184 4.96 -7.57 15.86
N THR A 185 5.54 -8.16 16.90
CA THR A 185 5.43 -7.66 18.27
C THR A 185 6.71 -6.98 18.77
N GLU A 186 7.80 -7.14 18.03
CA GLU A 186 9.14 -6.64 18.39
C GLU A 186 9.87 -6.12 17.15
N ASN A 187 11.00 -5.45 17.35
CA ASN A 187 11.84 -4.99 16.26
C ASN A 187 12.40 -6.18 15.46
N PHE A 188 12.53 -6.00 14.15
CA PHE A 188 13.14 -7.01 13.28
C PHE A 188 14.64 -7.16 13.55
N VAL A 189 15.31 -6.04 13.74
CA VAL A 189 16.75 -5.89 13.95
C VAL A 189 17.01 -4.66 14.82
N THR A 190 18.25 -4.45 15.24
CA THR A 190 18.68 -3.18 15.83
C THR A 190 18.92 -2.12 14.76
N ASP A 191 18.96 -0.85 15.13
CA ASP A 191 18.97 0.29 14.20
C ASP A 191 20.21 0.36 13.32
N GLU A 192 21.35 -0.20 13.77
CA GLU A 192 22.59 -0.24 13.03
C GLU A 192 22.55 -1.04 11.72
N TYR A 193 21.56 -1.94 11.55
CA TYR A 193 21.39 -2.68 10.30
C TYR A 193 20.81 -1.82 9.16
N PHE A 194 20.18 -0.70 9.48
CA PHE A 194 19.68 0.22 8.46
C PHE A 194 20.78 1.17 8.03
N LYS A 195 21.33 0.95 6.86
CA LYS A 195 22.42 1.79 6.34
C LYS A 195 21.97 3.24 6.11
N GLU A 196 22.91 4.15 6.06
CA GLU A 196 22.66 5.52 5.63
C GLU A 196 22.03 5.54 4.22
N GLY A 197 21.10 6.46 4.02
CA GLY A 197 20.38 6.62 2.76
C GLY A 197 19.29 5.58 2.50
N CYS A 198 19.06 4.61 3.40
CA CYS A 198 18.01 3.62 3.18
C CYS A 198 16.60 4.23 3.22
N THR A 199 15.70 3.62 2.46
CA THR A 199 14.26 3.87 2.53
C THR A 199 13.56 2.63 3.05
N VAL A 200 12.64 2.81 4.00
CA VAL A 200 11.83 1.72 4.56
C VAL A 200 10.36 1.98 4.30
N ILE A 201 9.67 0.99 3.76
CA ILE A 201 8.23 1.07 3.42
C ILE A 201 7.50 -0.05 4.14
N PRO A 202 6.94 0.20 5.34
CA PRO A 202 6.01 -0.71 5.96
C PRO A 202 4.64 -0.55 5.29
N ILE A 203 4.20 -1.56 4.56
CA ILE A 203 2.87 -1.59 3.94
C ILE A 203 1.79 -1.80 5.01
N CYS A 204 2.13 -2.53 6.07
CA CYS A 204 1.30 -2.66 7.26
C CYS A 204 2.09 -2.18 8.47
N THR A 205 1.61 -1.17 9.16
CA THR A 205 2.30 -0.56 10.32
C THR A 205 2.51 -1.51 11.48
N MET A 206 1.62 -2.47 11.66
CA MET A 206 1.80 -3.53 12.66
C MET A 206 2.85 -4.57 12.23
N GLY A 207 3.32 -4.51 11.00
CA GLY A 207 4.32 -5.39 10.42
C GLY A 207 5.75 -4.84 10.45
N PHE A 208 6.01 -3.72 11.15
CA PHE A 208 7.35 -3.15 11.27
C PHE A 208 7.50 -2.34 12.56
N GLN A 209 8.39 -2.72 13.46
CA GLN A 209 8.54 -2.13 14.78
C GLN A 209 9.73 -1.17 14.93
N ASN A 210 10.71 -1.22 14.02
CA ASN A 210 11.90 -0.34 14.08
C ASN A 210 11.64 1.08 13.58
N CYS A 211 10.41 1.48 13.33
CA CYS A 211 10.17 2.55 12.37
C CYS A 211 10.02 3.94 12.95
N ASP A 212 9.85 4.09 14.26
CA ASP A 212 9.27 5.35 14.74
C ASP A 212 10.27 6.35 15.34
N LEU A 213 11.50 5.93 15.61
CA LEU A 213 12.34 6.69 16.53
C LEU A 213 13.67 7.21 15.98
N PHE A 214 14.16 6.74 14.81
CA PHE A 214 15.49 7.11 14.33
C PHE A 214 15.57 7.56 12.87
N PHE A 215 14.46 7.56 12.14
CA PHE A 215 14.44 8.03 10.76
C PHE A 215 14.52 9.55 10.69
N ASP A 216 15.29 10.05 9.73
CA ASP A 216 15.49 11.50 9.53
C ASP A 216 14.23 12.16 8.94
N ARG A 217 13.46 11.43 8.15
CA ARG A 217 12.20 11.87 7.54
C ARG A 217 11.18 10.75 7.54
N VAL A 218 9.95 11.13 7.79
CA VAL A 218 8.79 10.22 7.72
C VAL A 218 7.80 10.79 6.71
N PHE A 219 7.33 9.96 5.78
CA PHE A 219 6.27 10.33 4.83
C PHE A 219 5.06 9.43 5.03
N THR A 220 3.88 9.96 4.73
CA THR A 220 2.63 9.18 4.81
C THR A 220 1.64 9.64 3.76
N ASP A 221 0.74 8.76 3.37
CA ASP A 221 -0.40 9.08 2.51
C ASP A 221 -1.43 9.99 3.21
N GLU A 222 -1.55 9.90 4.56
CA GLU A 222 -2.43 10.76 5.36
C GLU A 222 -1.99 10.82 6.84
N ILE A 223 -1.53 11.99 7.30
CA ILE A 223 -1.06 12.20 8.67
C ILE A 223 -2.14 11.88 9.70
N GLU A 224 -3.38 12.28 9.44
CA GLU A 224 -4.48 12.07 10.41
C GLU A 224 -4.74 10.58 10.68
N GLN A 225 -4.41 9.70 9.75
CA GLN A 225 -4.58 8.25 9.94
C GLN A 225 -3.50 7.61 10.81
N ILE A 226 -2.34 8.24 10.96
CA ILE A 226 -1.22 7.73 11.76
C ILE A 226 -1.08 8.48 13.09
N ARG A 227 -1.87 9.52 13.33
CA ARG A 227 -1.82 10.34 14.56
C ARG A 227 -1.98 9.53 15.86
N GLY A 228 -2.69 8.41 15.80
CA GLY A 228 -2.88 7.50 16.94
C GLY A 228 -1.77 6.47 17.13
N PHE A 229 -0.69 6.51 16.38
CA PHE A 229 0.42 5.57 16.56
C PHE A 229 1.18 5.83 17.85
N LYS A 230 1.63 4.76 18.49
CA LYS A 230 2.26 4.77 19.83
C LYS A 230 3.35 5.83 19.99
N TYR A 231 4.13 6.09 18.95
CA TYR A 231 5.27 7.01 18.99
C TYR A 231 5.08 8.24 18.08
N PHE A 232 3.83 8.53 17.70
CA PHE A 232 3.56 9.62 16.76
C PHE A 232 4.20 10.95 17.18
N ASP A 233 4.07 11.33 18.44
CA ASP A 233 4.61 12.60 18.97
C ASP A 233 6.14 12.71 18.80
N HIS A 234 6.85 11.58 18.75
CA HIS A 234 8.31 11.56 18.56
C HIS A 234 8.71 11.82 17.10
N PHE A 235 7.95 11.29 16.14
CA PHE A 235 8.26 11.45 14.73
C PHE A 235 7.38 12.46 13.99
N ALA A 236 6.33 12.97 14.62
CA ALA A 236 5.46 14.00 14.05
C ALA A 236 6.22 15.22 13.49
N PRO A 237 7.27 15.75 14.16
CA PRO A 237 8.00 16.93 13.66
C PRO A 237 8.72 16.70 12.32
N VAL A 238 9.04 15.45 11.97
CA VAL A 238 9.73 15.09 10.72
C VAL A 238 8.79 14.44 9.70
N THR A 239 7.46 14.43 9.99
CA THR A 239 6.44 13.80 9.16
C THR A 239 5.84 14.76 8.14
N THR A 240 5.68 14.28 6.91
CA THR A 240 5.15 15.04 5.77
C THR A 240 4.18 14.16 4.96
N ASN A 241 3.08 14.74 4.47
CA ASN A 241 2.21 14.04 3.52
C ASN A 241 2.90 13.85 2.16
N VAL A 242 2.74 12.69 1.56
CA VAL A 242 3.21 12.42 0.19
C VAL A 242 2.64 13.42 -0.82
N THR A 243 1.38 13.82 -0.63
CA THR A 243 0.71 14.84 -1.47
C THR A 243 1.44 16.17 -1.47
N ASP A 244 1.99 16.61 -0.33
CA ASP A 244 2.73 17.88 -0.23
C ASP A 244 4.03 17.82 -1.02
N VAL A 245 4.69 16.66 -1.02
CA VAL A 245 5.89 16.43 -1.83
C VAL A 245 5.55 16.44 -3.33
N LEU A 246 4.51 15.73 -3.73
CA LEU A 246 4.08 15.67 -5.12
C LEU A 246 3.67 17.03 -5.69
N ASN A 247 3.09 17.89 -4.87
CA ASN A 247 2.65 19.23 -5.26
C ASN A 247 3.73 20.30 -5.05
N GLY A 248 4.93 19.92 -4.61
CA GLY A 248 6.04 20.86 -4.41
C GLY A 248 5.92 21.75 -3.17
N ALA A 249 4.96 21.46 -2.28
CA ALA A 249 4.77 22.21 -1.03
C ALA A 249 5.78 21.81 0.06
N ALA A 250 6.38 20.62 -0.05
CA ALA A 250 7.42 20.14 0.84
C ALA A 250 8.49 19.36 0.05
N PRO A 251 9.76 19.38 0.52
CA PRO A 251 10.79 18.57 -0.11
C PRO A 251 10.59 17.09 0.20
N GLY A 252 10.90 16.23 -0.78
CA GLY A 252 11.05 14.79 -0.61
C GLY A 252 12.41 14.46 0.02
N ARG A 253 13.11 13.44 -0.53
CA ARG A 253 14.52 13.16 -0.20
C ARG A 253 15.38 14.35 -0.63
N THR A 254 16.24 14.85 0.26
CA THR A 254 17.11 16.01 -0.01
C THR A 254 18.58 15.62 -0.15
N ASP A 255 18.97 14.44 0.33
CA ASP A 255 20.32 13.92 0.21
C ASP A 255 20.36 12.39 0.23
N ASN A 256 21.54 11.81 0.01
CA ASN A 256 21.75 10.38 -0.08
C ASN A 256 22.10 9.69 1.26
N VAL A 257 22.14 10.44 2.37
CA VAL A 257 22.41 9.88 3.71
C VAL A 257 21.14 9.77 4.57
N GLN A 258 20.11 10.54 4.28
CA GLN A 258 18.84 10.48 5.01
C GLN A 258 18.23 9.07 5.00
N ARG A 259 17.91 8.58 6.19
CA ARG A 259 17.07 7.39 6.38
C ARG A 259 15.61 7.83 6.33
N ILE A 260 14.87 7.25 5.43
CA ILE A 260 13.48 7.64 5.16
C ILE A 260 12.53 6.49 5.48
N LEU A 261 11.45 6.81 6.19
CA LEU A 261 10.34 5.92 6.44
C LEU A 261 9.12 6.41 5.68
N VAL A 262 8.41 5.51 4.97
CA VAL A 262 7.18 5.87 4.25
C VAL A 262 6.03 4.97 4.67
N TYR A 263 5.10 5.51 5.43
CA TYR A 263 3.87 4.82 5.81
C TYR A 263 2.87 4.80 4.67
N ASN A 264 2.54 3.61 4.18
CA ASN A 264 1.46 3.37 3.22
C ASN A 264 0.25 2.78 3.96
N TYR A 265 -0.46 3.63 4.72
CA TYR A 265 -1.57 3.21 5.55
C TYR A 265 -2.85 2.94 4.75
N GLY A 266 -2.95 3.55 3.57
CA GLY A 266 -4.02 3.38 2.61
C GLY A 266 -5.20 4.32 2.83
N ILE A 267 -5.49 5.08 1.80
CA ILE A 267 -6.61 6.03 1.73
C ILE A 267 -7.63 5.60 0.69
N ALA A 268 -8.89 5.97 0.88
CA ALA A 268 -10.00 5.54 0.03
C ALA A 268 -9.92 6.08 -1.41
N ILE A 269 -9.15 7.15 -1.66
CA ILE A 269 -8.88 7.66 -3.02
C ILE A 269 -8.31 6.56 -3.91
N HIS A 270 -7.36 5.78 -3.40
CA HIS A 270 -6.76 4.69 -4.16
C HIS A 270 -7.81 3.65 -4.56
N ASP A 271 -8.69 3.27 -3.62
CA ASP A 271 -9.75 2.30 -3.88
C ASP A 271 -10.74 2.83 -4.93
N LEU A 272 -11.15 4.11 -4.84
CA LEU A 272 -12.05 4.74 -5.80
C LEU A 272 -11.45 4.80 -7.20
N VAL A 273 -10.20 5.25 -7.33
CA VAL A 273 -9.53 5.38 -8.63
C VAL A 273 -9.34 4.02 -9.30
N PHE A 274 -8.95 3.00 -8.52
CA PHE A 274 -8.80 1.65 -9.06
C PHE A 274 -10.15 1.04 -9.45
N ALA A 275 -11.18 1.19 -8.63
CA ALA A 275 -12.53 0.72 -8.94
C ALA A 275 -13.07 1.37 -10.22
N ALA A 276 -12.96 2.68 -10.35
CA ALA A 276 -13.40 3.42 -11.54
C ALA A 276 -12.67 2.98 -12.81
N ASN A 277 -11.34 2.82 -12.74
CA ASN A 277 -10.52 2.37 -13.87
C ASN A 277 -10.82 0.92 -14.27
N LEU A 278 -11.08 0.04 -13.31
CA LEU A 278 -11.47 -1.34 -13.60
C LEU A 278 -12.86 -1.39 -14.24
N LEU A 279 -13.82 -0.63 -13.72
CA LEU A 279 -15.16 -0.54 -14.31
C LEU A 279 -15.12 -0.03 -15.76
N ALA A 280 -14.31 1.00 -16.04
CA ALA A 280 -14.17 1.55 -17.39
C ALA A 280 -13.58 0.56 -18.40
N ARG A 281 -12.89 -0.48 -17.95
CA ARG A 281 -12.26 -1.51 -18.78
C ARG A 281 -13.00 -2.85 -18.77
N ALA A 282 -13.95 -3.01 -17.86
CA ALA A 282 -14.73 -4.22 -17.76
C ALA A 282 -15.69 -4.31 -18.95
N GLU A 283 -15.82 -5.49 -19.54
CA GLU A 283 -16.95 -5.81 -20.39
C GLU A 283 -18.21 -5.77 -19.54
N THR A 284 -19.29 -5.24 -20.09
CA THR A 284 -20.55 -5.03 -19.36
C THR A 284 -21.03 -6.36 -18.75
N PRO A 285 -21.21 -6.48 -17.44
CA PRO A 285 -21.69 -7.71 -16.82
C PRO A 285 -23.12 -7.99 -17.24
N ASP A 286 -23.42 -9.25 -17.50
CA ASP A 286 -24.74 -9.72 -17.96
C ASP A 286 -25.87 -9.63 -16.92
N THR A 287 -25.59 -9.19 -15.72
CA THR A 287 -26.57 -9.14 -14.62
C THR A 287 -26.82 -7.69 -14.20
N PRO A 288 -27.82 -7.02 -14.75
CA PRO A 288 -28.15 -5.67 -14.34
C PRO A 288 -28.73 -5.67 -12.91
N TYR A 289 -28.24 -4.75 -12.09
CA TYR A 289 -28.83 -4.49 -10.78
C TYR A 289 -30.11 -3.65 -10.95
N HIS A 290 -31.22 -4.16 -10.51
CA HIS A 290 -32.51 -3.46 -10.61
C HIS A 290 -32.82 -2.67 -9.34
N TYR A 291 -32.72 -1.36 -9.42
CA TYR A 291 -33.28 -0.50 -8.39
C TYR A 291 -34.79 -0.50 -8.43
N CYS A 292 -35.42 -0.58 -7.28
CA CYS A 292 -36.80 -0.15 -7.18
C CYS A 292 -36.87 1.38 -7.31
N ARG A 293 -37.26 1.85 -8.49
CA ARG A 293 -37.37 3.29 -8.79
C ARG A 293 -38.71 3.90 -8.30
N LYS A 294 -39.58 3.10 -7.72
CA LYS A 294 -40.86 3.61 -7.18
C LYS A 294 -40.64 4.15 -5.77
N ARG A 295 -41.15 5.36 -5.54
CA ARG A 295 -41.23 5.93 -4.21
C ARG A 295 -42.24 5.14 -3.38
N TYR A 296 -41.82 4.58 -2.25
CA TYR A 296 -42.70 3.94 -1.30
C TYR A 296 -43.14 4.96 -0.27
N PHE A 297 -44.46 4.96 0.02
CA PHE A 297 -45.04 5.62 1.19
C PHE A 297 -45.50 4.51 2.12
N ILE A 298 -45.02 4.51 3.34
CA ILE A 298 -45.49 3.60 4.42
C ILE A 298 -46.53 4.34 5.21
#